data_dec6f4c6505c1003ba4a6aea7c9616e5
#
_entry.id   dec6f4c6505c1003ba4a6aea7c9616e5
#
_cell.length_a   1.000
_cell.length_b   1.000
_cell.length_c   1.000
_cell.angle_alpha   90.00
_cell.angle_beta   90.00
_cell.angle_gamma   90.00
#
_symmetry.space_group_name_H-M   'P 1'
#
loop_
_entity.id
_entity.type
_entity.pdbx_description
1 polymer ?
#
loop_
_entity_poly.entity_id
_entity_poly.type
_entity_poly.pdbx_seq_one_letter_code
_entity_poly.pdbx_strand_id
1 'polypeptide(L)'
;LLRLEAVARDAFHASVNAASEAITRAGGWVSGHSLLSDAMAVLQFEIPGDRLDELAEELGARGLKTELPAGASNLGTDVSGRLTLYFSQGSGDLRRDVPPFQ
;
A
#
# COMPACT_ATOMS: atom_id res chain seq x y z
N LEU A 1 -4.34 3.68 -14.31
CA LEU A 1 -4.15 3.03 -13.02
C LEU A 1 -3.18 3.84 -12.15
N LEU A 2 -3.65 4.27 -11.00
CA LEU A 2 -2.82 4.99 -10.04
C LEU A 2 -1.91 4.00 -9.32
N ARG A 3 -0.63 4.32 -9.22
CA ARG A 3 0.35 3.47 -8.54
C ARG A 3 0.93 4.22 -7.37
N LEU A 4 0.80 3.63 -6.18
CA LEU A 4 1.37 4.15 -4.96
C LEU A 4 2.29 3.11 -4.36
N GLU A 5 3.30 3.57 -3.63
CA GLU A 5 4.27 2.69 -2.98
C GLU A 5 4.54 3.19 -1.58
N ALA A 6 4.74 2.27 -0.66
CA ALA A 6 5.09 2.61 0.70
C ALA A 6 6.01 1.54 1.28
N VAL A 7 6.88 1.95 2.20
CA VAL A 7 7.70 1.01 2.96
C VAL A 7 6.97 0.73 4.27
N ALA A 8 6.67 -0.54 4.52
CA ALA A 8 5.98 -0.98 5.73
C ALA A 8 7.01 -1.53 6.71
N ARG A 9 6.94 -1.04 7.94
CA ARG A 9 7.88 -1.46 8.98
C ARG A 9 7.30 -2.54 9.88
N ASP A 10 5.99 -2.74 9.81
CA ASP A 10 5.30 -3.75 10.60
C ASP A 10 5.19 -5.05 9.81
N ALA A 11 4.71 -6.09 10.49
CA ALA A 11 4.50 -7.38 9.87
C ALA A 11 3.41 -7.29 8.80
N PHE A 12 3.36 -8.30 7.95
CA PHE A 12 2.47 -8.33 6.80
C PHE A 12 1.01 -8.05 7.18
N HIS A 13 0.47 -8.82 8.15
CA HIS A 13 -0.94 -8.67 8.49
C HIS A 13 -1.27 -7.29 9.04
N ALA A 14 -0.41 -6.75 9.88
CA ALA A 14 -0.62 -5.43 10.45
C ALA A 14 -0.58 -4.36 9.38
N SER A 15 0.36 -4.47 8.44
CA SER A 15 0.52 -3.48 7.39
C SER A 15 -0.62 -3.53 6.39
N VAL A 16 -1.05 -4.73 5.99
CA VAL A 16 -2.17 -4.87 5.07
C VAL A 16 -3.46 -4.36 5.71
N ASN A 17 -3.69 -4.68 6.98
CA ASN A 17 -4.86 -4.19 7.69
C ASN A 17 -4.84 -2.66 7.81
N ALA A 18 -3.67 -2.09 8.11
CA ALA A 18 -3.54 -0.64 8.21
C ALA A 18 -3.84 0.03 6.87
N ALA A 19 -3.32 -0.52 5.79
CA ALA A 19 -3.56 0.03 4.46
C ALA A 19 -5.03 -0.09 4.08
N SER A 20 -5.65 -1.24 4.34
CA SER A 20 -7.07 -1.45 4.05
C SER A 20 -7.93 -0.46 4.83
N GLU A 21 -7.61 -0.24 6.09
CA GLU A 21 -8.35 0.69 6.92
C GLU A 21 -8.19 2.12 6.41
N ALA A 22 -6.99 2.49 5.99
CA ALA A 22 -6.76 3.82 5.45
C ALA A 22 -7.59 4.06 4.19
N ILE A 23 -7.62 3.07 3.30
CA ILE A 23 -8.41 3.17 2.07
C ILE A 23 -9.90 3.31 2.39
N THR A 24 -10.39 2.51 3.34
CA THR A 24 -11.80 2.55 3.72
C THR A 24 -12.15 3.89 4.36
N ARG A 25 -11.30 4.40 5.23
CA ARG A 25 -11.58 5.69 5.88
C ARG A 25 -11.55 6.85 4.90
N ALA A 26 -10.76 6.73 3.85
CA ALA A 26 -10.71 7.76 2.81
C ALA A 26 -11.88 7.67 1.83
N GLY A 27 -12.78 6.69 2.01
CA GLY A 27 -13.96 6.56 1.17
C GLY A 27 -13.82 5.56 0.04
N GLY A 28 -12.73 4.81 0.00
CA GLY A 28 -12.52 3.79 -1.01
C GLY A 28 -12.77 2.39 -0.48
N TRP A 29 -12.37 1.41 -1.27
CA TRP A 29 -12.45 0.00 -0.85
C TRP A 29 -11.35 -0.79 -1.54
N VAL A 30 -10.94 -1.88 -0.89
CA VAL A 30 -9.92 -2.78 -1.44
C VAL A 30 -10.64 -3.81 -2.30
N SER A 31 -10.21 -3.95 -3.54
CA SER A 31 -10.78 -4.92 -4.46
C SER A 31 -9.98 -6.23 -4.50
N GLY A 32 -8.76 -6.22 -3.99
CA GLY A 32 -7.96 -7.43 -3.94
C GLY A 32 -6.59 -7.15 -3.34
N HIS A 33 -5.93 -8.22 -2.92
CA HIS A 33 -4.54 -8.09 -2.48
C HIS A 33 -3.79 -9.38 -2.79
N SER A 34 -2.47 -9.26 -2.90
CA SER A 34 -1.59 -10.39 -3.18
C SER A 34 -0.28 -10.21 -2.42
N LEU A 35 0.18 -11.28 -1.82
CA LEU A 35 1.52 -11.32 -1.24
C LEU A 35 2.45 -11.88 -2.29
N LEU A 36 3.40 -11.08 -2.75
CA LEU A 36 4.31 -11.49 -3.81
C LEU A 36 5.58 -12.13 -3.28
N SER A 37 5.98 -11.75 -2.07
CA SER A 37 7.12 -12.36 -1.38
C SER A 37 7.04 -11.94 0.08
N ASP A 38 8.00 -12.34 0.90
CA ASP A 38 8.04 -11.85 2.28
C ASP A 38 8.46 -10.39 2.36
N ALA A 39 8.82 -9.80 1.23
CA ALA A 39 9.26 -8.41 1.16
C ALA A 39 8.28 -7.51 0.42
N MET A 40 7.23 -8.05 -0.20
CA MET A 40 6.38 -7.22 -1.04
C MET A 40 4.95 -7.74 -1.12
N ALA A 41 4.00 -6.84 -0.95
CA ALA A 41 2.58 -7.14 -1.15
C ALA A 41 1.94 -6.02 -1.96
N VAL A 42 0.85 -6.34 -2.62
CA VAL A 42 0.12 -5.38 -3.45
C VAL A 42 -1.35 -5.39 -3.04
N LEU A 43 -1.92 -4.20 -2.84
CA LEU A 43 -3.35 -4.04 -2.65
C LEU A 43 -3.91 -3.30 -3.85
N GLN A 44 -5.01 -3.81 -4.39
CA GLN A 44 -5.75 -3.13 -5.43
C GLN A 44 -6.95 -2.47 -4.80
N PHE A 45 -7.24 -1.23 -5.19
CA PHE A 45 -8.30 -0.48 -4.55
C PHE A 45 -8.99 0.44 -5.53
N GLU A 46 -10.19 0.88 -5.14
CA GLU A 46 -10.96 1.91 -5.83
C GLU A 46 -11.25 3.02 -4.84
N ILE A 47 -11.22 4.26 -5.30
CA ILE A 47 -11.44 5.40 -4.43
C ILE A 47 -11.97 6.57 -5.26
N PRO A 48 -12.88 7.39 -4.71
CA PRO A 48 -13.23 8.63 -5.39
C PRO A 48 -12.00 9.51 -5.57
N GLY A 49 -11.84 10.08 -6.74
CA GLY A 49 -10.63 10.81 -7.08
C GLY A 49 -10.38 12.02 -6.19
N ASP A 50 -11.45 12.64 -5.65
CA ASP A 50 -11.31 13.80 -4.78
C ASP A 50 -10.93 13.41 -3.34
N ARG A 51 -10.71 12.12 -3.07
CA ARG A 51 -10.34 11.63 -1.74
C ARG A 51 -8.90 11.14 -1.68
N LEU A 52 -8.14 11.35 -2.73
CA LEU A 52 -6.76 10.84 -2.75
C LEU A 52 -5.87 11.52 -1.72
N ASP A 53 -6.07 12.83 -1.48
CA ASP A 53 -5.30 13.51 -0.45
C ASP A 53 -5.59 12.91 0.93
N GLU A 54 -6.85 12.58 1.20
CA GLU A 54 -7.21 11.95 2.46
C GLU A 54 -6.59 10.57 2.57
N LEU A 55 -6.53 9.83 1.46
CA LEU A 55 -5.88 8.53 1.47
C LEU A 55 -4.41 8.65 1.86
N ALA A 56 -3.70 9.61 1.28
CA ALA A 56 -2.29 9.82 1.60
C ALA A 56 -2.12 10.17 3.08
N GLU A 57 -3.02 10.99 3.63
CA GLU A 57 -2.98 11.35 5.05
C GLU A 57 -3.24 10.14 5.94
N GLU A 58 -4.25 9.35 5.61
CA GLU A 58 -4.58 8.17 6.42
C GLU A 58 -3.46 7.14 6.38
N LEU A 59 -2.86 6.94 5.22
CA LEU A 59 -1.72 6.04 5.11
C LEU A 59 -0.54 6.57 5.92
N GLY A 60 -0.26 7.87 5.80
CA GLY A 60 0.85 8.47 6.54
C GLY A 60 0.67 8.37 8.05
N ALA A 61 -0.56 8.53 8.53
CA ALA A 61 -0.87 8.41 9.94
C ALA A 61 -0.60 7.01 10.48
N ARG A 62 -0.57 6.03 9.60
CA ARG A 62 -0.31 4.64 9.95
C ARG A 62 1.12 4.20 9.62
N GLY A 63 1.97 5.17 9.28
CA GLY A 63 3.36 4.87 8.98
C GLY A 63 3.60 4.38 7.57
N LEU A 64 2.62 4.50 6.69
CA LEU A 64 2.72 4.06 5.30
C LEU A 64 2.77 5.30 4.40
N LYS A 65 3.91 5.95 4.40
CA LYS A 65 4.06 7.20 3.67
C LYS A 65 4.06 6.96 2.18
N THR A 66 3.20 7.68 1.48
CA THR A 66 3.11 7.62 0.02
C THR A 66 3.22 9.01 -0.57
N GLU A 67 3.54 9.06 -1.87
CA GLU A 67 3.56 10.31 -2.62
C GLU A 67 2.58 10.20 -3.77
N LEU A 68 1.69 11.18 -3.87
CA LEU A 68 0.72 11.22 -4.95
C LEU A 68 1.35 11.86 -6.19
N PRO A 69 1.04 11.33 -7.38
CA PRO A 69 1.46 12.01 -8.60
C PRO A 69 0.83 13.40 -8.70
N ALA A 70 1.51 14.31 -9.38
CA ALA A 70 1.01 15.66 -9.56
C ALA A 70 -0.36 15.59 -10.27
N GLY A 71 -1.32 16.35 -9.74
CA GLY A 71 -2.64 16.41 -10.33
C GLY A 71 -3.56 15.24 -10.02
N ALA A 72 -3.10 14.26 -9.24
CA ALA A 72 -3.92 13.08 -8.94
C ALA A 72 -5.22 13.47 -8.22
N SER A 73 -5.15 14.42 -7.30
CA SER A 73 -6.31 14.83 -6.52
C SER A 73 -7.33 15.65 -7.31
N ASN A 74 -7.04 15.99 -8.55
CA ASN A 74 -7.95 16.74 -9.40
C ASN A 74 -8.86 15.87 -10.25
N LEU A 75 -8.76 14.55 -10.09
CA LEU A 75 -9.59 13.62 -10.86
C LEU A 75 -11.02 13.67 -10.33
N GLY A 76 -11.98 13.84 -11.22
CA GLY A 76 -13.37 13.97 -10.85
C GLY A 76 -14.17 12.69 -10.83
N THR A 77 -13.51 11.55 -11.08
CA THR A 77 -14.17 10.25 -11.14
C THR A 77 -13.47 9.28 -10.20
N ASP A 78 -14.06 8.11 -10.04
CA ASP A 78 -13.43 7.06 -9.25
C ASP A 78 -12.12 6.64 -9.89
N VAL A 79 -11.15 6.33 -9.06
CA VAL A 79 -9.81 5.98 -9.48
C VAL A 79 -9.52 4.55 -9.03
N SER A 80 -9.03 3.74 -9.97
CA SER A 80 -8.49 2.42 -9.66
C SER A 80 -7.01 2.59 -9.34
N GLY A 81 -6.58 2.02 -8.23
CA GLY A 81 -5.20 2.17 -7.80
C GLY A 81 -4.58 0.86 -7.36
N ARG A 82 -3.27 0.89 -7.28
CA ARG A 82 -2.47 -0.21 -6.76
C ARG A 82 -1.49 0.36 -5.74
N LEU A 83 -1.55 -0.17 -4.54
CA LEU A 83 -0.62 0.20 -3.48
C LEU A 83 0.34 -0.95 -3.28
N THR A 84 1.62 -0.71 -3.50
CA THR A 84 2.65 -1.71 -3.27
C THR A 84 3.31 -1.43 -1.93
N LEU A 85 3.32 -2.43 -1.07
CA LEU A 85 3.97 -2.36 0.24
C LEU A 85 5.26 -3.14 0.18
N TYR A 86 6.35 -2.47 0.54
CA TYR A 86 7.67 -3.09 0.66
C TYR A 86 7.96 -3.27 2.14
N PHE A 87 8.14 -4.52 2.57
CA PHE A 87 8.35 -4.82 3.99
C PHE A 87 9.83 -4.73 4.33
N SER A 88 10.17 -3.72 5.12
CA SER A 88 11.57 -3.50 5.51
C SER A 88 12.09 -4.59 6.44
N GLN A 89 11.20 -5.35 7.07
CA GLN A 89 11.57 -6.44 7.94
C GLN A 89 11.65 -7.78 7.22
N GLY A 90 11.21 -7.82 5.97
CA GLY A 90 11.36 -9.01 5.17
C GLY A 90 12.81 -9.20 4.81
N SER A 91 13.18 -10.43 4.54
CA SER A 91 14.55 -10.74 4.13
C SER A 91 14.82 -10.30 2.71
N GLY A 92 13.80 -9.87 2.01
CA GLY A 92 13.91 -9.54 0.59
C GLY A 92 13.87 -10.75 -0.28
N ASP A 93 14.02 -11.88 0.32
CA ASP A 93 13.91 -13.13 -0.37
C ASP A 93 13.51 -14.17 0.65
N LEU A 94 12.88 -15.17 0.16
CA LEU A 94 12.40 -16.24 1.00
C LEU A 94 13.50 -17.22 1.31
N ARG A 95 14.66 -16.94 0.81
CA ARG A 95 15.79 -17.75 1.05
C ARG A 95 16.42 -17.43 2.35
N ARG A 96 16.20 -16.87 3.07
CA ARG A 96 16.87 -16.72 4.22
C ARG A 96 17.44 -17.67 4.89
N ASP A 97 17.52 -17.85 4.03
CA ASP A 97 17.91 -18.43 4.17
C ASP A 97 18.55 -18.86 4.10
N VAL A 98 18.99 -19.16 4.02
CA VAL A 98 19.69 -19.42 3.59
C VAL A 98 20.57 -19.37 3.83
N PRO A 99 20.88 -19.58 3.87
CA PRO A 99 21.74 -19.58 3.91
C PRO A 99 22.45 -19.89 4.03
N PRO A 100 22.59 -19.81 3.95
CA PRO A 100 23.27 -19.90 3.81
C PRO A 100 23.94 -20.10 4.00
N PHE A 101 23.86 -20.00 3.95
CA PHE A 101 24.26 -20.06 3.84
C PHE A 101 24.86 -20.04 4.35
N GLN A 102 24.85 -19.94 4.52
CA GLN A 102 25.18 -19.89 4.61
C GLN A 102 25.57 -20.10 4.72
#